data_c8be2f39309d1ca03b3b7a7e48480849
#
_entry.id   c8be2f39309d1ca03b3b7a7e48480849
#
_cell.length_a   1.000
_cell.length_b   1.000
_cell.length_c   1.000
_cell.angle_alpha   90.00
_cell.angle_beta   90.00
_cell.angle_gamma   90.00
#
_symmetry.space_group_name_H-M   'P 1'
#
loop_
_entity.id
_entity.type
_entity.pdbx_description
1 polymer ?
#
loop_
_entity_poly.entity_id
_entity_poly.type
_entity_poly.pdbx_seq_one_letter_code
_entity_poly.pdbx_strand_id
1 'polypeptide(L)'
;MDVSRRLNMEVLKVSATSKPVAVAGAIAGVVRTQSRVEVQAIGAGAINQAVKAIAISRGYVAPGGIDLVCIPSFIDISIDGEERTGIRLLVEAR
;
A
#
# COMPACT_ATOMS: atom_id res chain seq x y z
N MET A 1 -8.03 0.00 20.30
CA MET A 1 -7.59 0.46 18.97
C MET A 1 -8.14 1.85 18.71
N ASP A 2 -7.31 2.73 18.21
CA ASP A 2 -7.71 4.08 17.88
C ASP A 2 -8.40 4.11 16.51
N VAL A 3 -9.73 4.23 16.51
CA VAL A 3 -10.54 4.24 15.29
C VAL A 3 -10.27 5.48 14.45
N SER A 4 -10.06 6.64 15.07
CA SER A 4 -9.75 7.89 14.37
C SER A 4 -8.47 7.76 13.54
N ARG A 5 -7.46 7.16 14.12
CA ARG A 5 -6.18 6.93 13.48
C ARG A 5 -6.32 6.03 12.26
N ARG A 6 -7.16 5.01 12.37
CA ARG A 6 -7.44 4.09 11.29
C ARG A 6 -8.21 4.76 10.15
N LEU A 7 -9.18 5.61 10.48
CA LEU A 7 -9.97 6.35 9.51
C LEU A 7 -9.13 7.38 8.75
N ASN A 8 -8.03 7.84 9.35
CA ASN A 8 -7.16 8.85 8.73
C ASN A 8 -6.02 8.24 7.92
N MET A 9 -5.95 6.91 7.85
CA MET A 9 -4.90 6.26 7.06
C MET A 9 -5.22 6.36 5.57
N GLU A 10 -4.22 6.80 4.80
CA GLU A 10 -4.33 6.81 3.35
C GLU A 10 -4.42 5.39 2.81
N VAL A 11 -5.28 5.22 1.82
CA VAL A 11 -5.45 3.94 1.13
C VAL A 11 -5.14 4.14 -0.34
N LEU A 12 -4.22 3.36 -0.88
CA LEU A 12 -3.88 3.34 -2.29
C LEU A 12 -4.39 2.03 -2.89
N LYS A 13 -5.20 2.15 -3.93
CA LYS A 13 -5.71 0.96 -4.64
C LYS A 13 -4.86 0.73 -5.88
N VAL A 14 -4.35 -0.48 -6.03
CA VAL A 14 -3.46 -0.86 -7.12
C VAL A 14 -4.14 -1.89 -7.99
N SER A 15 -4.05 -1.72 -9.31
CA SER A 15 -4.57 -2.65 -10.29
C SER A 15 -3.44 -3.32 -11.06
N ALA A 16 -3.77 -4.33 -11.86
CA ALA A 16 -2.78 -5.01 -12.70
C ALA A 16 -2.13 -4.05 -13.72
N THR A 17 -2.81 -2.95 -14.06
CA THR A 17 -2.31 -1.96 -15.00
C THR A 17 -1.65 -0.75 -14.33
N SER A 18 -1.66 -0.68 -13.01
CA SER A 18 -0.96 0.40 -12.30
C SER A 18 0.53 0.37 -12.59
N LYS A 19 1.13 1.55 -12.70
CA LYS A 19 2.56 1.67 -12.95
C LYS A 19 3.31 1.67 -11.62
N PRO A 20 4.18 0.69 -11.37
CA PRO A 20 4.87 0.57 -10.07
C PRO A 20 5.64 1.82 -9.66
N VAL A 21 6.28 2.51 -10.62
CA VAL A 21 7.04 3.73 -10.31
C VAL A 21 6.12 4.85 -9.80
N ALA A 22 4.95 5.00 -10.42
CA ALA A 22 3.99 6.02 -10.00
C ALA A 22 3.41 5.70 -8.61
N VAL A 23 3.07 4.44 -8.39
CA VAL A 23 2.56 3.98 -7.08
C VAL A 23 3.64 4.16 -6.01
N ALA A 24 4.89 3.84 -6.34
CA ALA A 24 6.02 4.01 -5.42
C ALA A 24 6.19 5.47 -4.98
N GLY A 25 6.03 6.40 -5.90
CA GLY A 25 6.06 7.83 -5.58
C GLY A 25 4.96 8.23 -4.60
N ALA A 26 3.75 7.70 -4.81
CA ALA A 26 2.63 7.94 -3.90
C ALA A 26 2.88 7.34 -2.51
N ILE A 27 3.40 6.11 -2.44
CA ILE A 27 3.76 5.47 -1.17
C ILE A 27 4.78 6.32 -0.42
N ALA A 28 5.87 6.70 -1.09
CA ALA A 28 6.93 7.50 -0.47
C ALA A 28 6.40 8.84 0.05
N GLY A 29 5.55 9.50 -0.72
CA GLY A 29 4.96 10.77 -0.31
C GLY A 29 4.14 10.66 0.96
N VAL A 30 3.29 9.62 1.06
CA VAL A 30 2.46 9.41 2.25
C VAL A 30 3.31 9.00 3.46
N VAL A 31 4.25 8.09 3.27
CA VAL A 31 5.10 7.59 4.38
C VAL A 31 5.94 8.71 4.99
N ARG A 32 6.44 9.63 4.18
CA ARG A 32 7.25 10.76 4.67
C ARG A 32 6.48 11.67 5.63
N THR A 33 5.16 11.74 5.51
CA THR A 33 4.33 12.62 6.35
C THR A 33 3.54 11.86 7.41
N GLN A 34 3.07 10.65 7.10
CA GLN A 34 2.15 9.91 7.95
C GLN A 34 2.74 8.62 8.53
N SER A 35 3.96 8.26 8.14
CA SER A 35 4.69 7.07 8.58
C SER A 35 4.13 5.74 8.09
N ARG A 36 2.94 5.70 7.55
CA ARG A 36 2.34 4.46 7.03
C ARG A 36 1.27 4.73 6.00
N VAL A 37 1.00 3.72 5.18
CA VAL A 37 -0.01 3.73 4.14
C VAL A 37 -0.55 2.32 3.93
N GLU A 38 -1.81 2.21 3.62
CA GLU A 38 -2.42 0.92 3.26
C GLU A 38 -2.49 0.81 1.74
N VAL A 39 -2.02 -0.32 1.21
CA VAL A 39 -2.10 -0.63 -0.23
C VAL A 39 -3.03 -1.81 -0.40
N GLN A 40 -4.03 -1.69 -1.27
CA GLN A 40 -5.01 -2.75 -1.53
C GLN A 40 -4.86 -3.23 -2.97
N ALA A 41 -4.88 -4.55 -3.14
CA ALA A 41 -4.77 -5.18 -4.45
C ALA A 41 -5.62 -6.45 -4.53
N ILE A 42 -6.34 -6.62 -5.63
CA ILE A 42 -7.14 -7.82 -5.91
C ILE A 42 -6.56 -8.49 -7.14
N GLY A 43 -6.22 -9.76 -7.01
CA GLY A 43 -5.67 -10.57 -8.10
C GLY A 43 -4.16 -10.51 -8.19
N ALA A 44 -3.59 -11.54 -8.81
CA ALA A 44 -2.14 -11.74 -8.86
C ALA A 44 -1.40 -10.60 -9.56
N GLY A 45 -1.95 -10.09 -10.65
CA GLY A 45 -1.33 -8.99 -11.38
C GLY A 45 -1.24 -7.71 -10.56
N ALA A 46 -2.33 -7.38 -9.85
CA ALA A 46 -2.36 -6.20 -8.99
C ALA A 46 -1.38 -6.35 -7.82
N ILE A 47 -1.35 -7.52 -7.20
CA ILE A 47 -0.44 -7.82 -6.10
C ILE A 47 1.01 -7.69 -6.55
N ASN A 48 1.33 -8.21 -7.73
CA ASN A 48 2.68 -8.11 -8.28
C ASN A 48 3.10 -6.64 -8.46
N GLN A 49 2.21 -5.81 -9.01
CA GLN A 49 2.50 -4.39 -9.19
C GLN A 49 2.66 -3.67 -7.85
N ALA A 50 1.83 -4.03 -6.86
CA ALA A 50 1.92 -3.46 -5.52
C ALA A 50 3.24 -3.79 -4.84
N VAL A 51 3.68 -5.05 -4.90
CA VAL A 51 4.95 -5.48 -4.30
C VAL A 51 6.13 -4.77 -4.96
N LYS A 52 6.13 -4.66 -6.28
CA LYS A 52 7.16 -3.91 -7.00
C LYS A 52 7.19 -2.45 -6.56
N ALA A 53 6.03 -1.82 -6.42
CA ALA A 53 5.95 -0.44 -6.00
C ALA A 53 6.53 -0.24 -4.60
N ILE A 54 6.24 -1.17 -3.68
CA ILE A 54 6.79 -1.13 -2.33
C ILE A 54 8.30 -1.26 -2.37
N ALA A 55 8.82 -2.19 -3.16
CA ALA A 55 10.26 -2.38 -3.31
C ALA A 55 10.96 -1.12 -3.84
N ILE A 56 10.36 -0.46 -4.83
CA ILE A 56 10.89 0.80 -5.37
C ILE A 56 10.84 1.90 -4.31
N SER A 57 9.72 2.01 -3.58
CA SER A 57 9.54 3.07 -2.58
C SER A 57 10.56 2.97 -1.44
N ARG A 58 11.01 1.77 -1.11
CA ARG A 58 12.07 1.59 -0.12
C ARG A 58 13.34 2.36 -0.52
N GLY A 59 13.70 2.29 -1.80
CA GLY A 59 14.84 3.03 -2.32
C GLY A 59 14.64 4.54 -2.29
N TYR A 60 13.41 5.01 -2.45
CA TYR A 60 13.11 6.44 -2.42
C TYR A 60 13.25 7.04 -1.02
N VAL A 61 12.89 6.29 0.02
CA VAL A 61 12.87 6.82 1.39
C VAL A 61 14.10 6.47 2.20
N ALA A 62 14.90 5.49 1.77
CA ALA A 62 16.10 5.08 2.46
C ALA A 62 17.12 6.20 2.68
N PRO A 63 17.37 7.10 1.70
CA PRO A 63 18.30 8.22 1.91
C PRO A 63 17.86 9.15 3.04
N GLY A 64 16.56 9.22 3.32
CA GLY A 64 16.03 10.01 4.44
C GLY A 64 16.02 9.27 5.78
N GLY A 65 16.57 8.06 5.82
CA GLY A 65 16.66 7.27 7.05
C GLY A 65 15.43 6.44 7.36
N ILE A 66 14.51 6.28 6.41
CA ILE A 66 13.29 5.50 6.63
C ILE A 66 13.51 4.07 6.11
N ASP A 67 13.23 3.09 6.97
CA ASP A 67 13.23 1.68 6.59
C ASP A 67 11.78 1.20 6.55
N LEU A 68 11.30 0.83 5.37
CA LEU A 68 9.92 0.38 5.19
C LEU A 68 9.78 -1.12 5.36
N VAL A 69 8.71 -1.51 6.05
CA VAL A 69 8.27 -2.91 6.14
C VAL A 69 6.85 -3.01 5.62
N CYS A 70 6.46 -4.22 5.27
CA CYS A 70 5.14 -4.49 4.71
C CYS A 70 4.52 -5.67 5.44
N ILE A 71 3.28 -5.50 5.90
CA ILE A 71 2.53 -6.55 6.59
C ILE A 71 1.32 -6.89 5.73
N PRO A 72 1.31 -8.08 5.09
CA PRO A 72 0.17 -8.50 4.30
C PRO A 72 -0.94 -9.08 5.16
N SER A 73 -2.19 -8.89 4.72
CA SER A 73 -3.36 -9.53 5.31
C SER A 73 -4.44 -9.64 4.25
N PHE A 74 -5.43 -10.48 4.50
CA PHE A 74 -6.60 -10.56 3.62
C PHE A 74 -7.56 -9.42 3.91
N ILE A 75 -8.28 -9.02 2.88
CA ILE A 75 -9.35 -8.02 3.00
C ILE A 75 -10.50 -8.41 2.08
N ASP A 76 -11.73 -8.22 2.54
CA ASP A 76 -12.91 -8.40 1.71
C ASP A 76 -13.34 -7.05 1.17
N ILE A 77 -13.49 -6.98 -0.15
CA ILE A 77 -13.84 -5.76 -0.86
C ILE A 77 -15.12 -6.01 -1.64
N SER A 78 -16.08 -5.12 -1.49
CA SER A 78 -17.31 -5.18 -2.25
C SER A 78 -17.17 -4.36 -3.54
N ILE A 79 -17.40 -5.01 -4.68
CA ILE A 79 -17.35 -4.37 -5.99
C ILE A 79 -18.65 -4.74 -6.72
N ASP A 80 -19.45 -3.71 -7.03
CA ASP A 80 -20.73 -3.89 -7.73
C ASP A 80 -21.64 -4.95 -7.08
N GLY A 81 -21.70 -4.95 -5.74
CA GLY A 81 -22.51 -5.89 -5.00
C GLY A 81 -21.91 -7.28 -4.81
N GLU A 82 -20.74 -7.53 -5.40
CA GLU A 82 -20.00 -8.80 -5.22
C GLU A 82 -18.86 -8.63 -4.23
N GLU A 83 -18.74 -9.56 -3.31
CA GLU A 83 -17.59 -9.59 -2.42
C GLU A 83 -16.42 -10.28 -3.09
N ARG A 84 -15.26 -9.63 -3.04
CA ARG A 84 -14.00 -10.13 -3.56
C ARG A 84 -12.97 -10.13 -2.45
N THR A 85 -12.21 -11.21 -2.37
CA THR A 85 -11.09 -11.26 -1.44
C THR A 85 -9.84 -10.68 -2.09
N GLY A 86 -9.26 -9.69 -1.44
CA GLY A 86 -8.02 -9.08 -1.88
C GLY A 86 -6.94 -9.18 -0.82
N ILE A 87 -5.83 -8.54 -1.11
CA ILE A 87 -4.71 -8.42 -0.18
C ILE A 87 -4.58 -6.96 0.23
N ARG A 88 -4.47 -6.76 1.52
CA ARG A 88 -4.10 -5.49 2.12
C ARG A 88 -2.62 -5.57 2.51
N LEU A 89 -1.86 -4.59 2.06
CA LEU A 89 -0.45 -4.47 2.40
C LEU A 89 -0.30 -3.22 3.25
N LEU A 90 -0.03 -3.40 4.54
CA LEU A 90 0.26 -2.28 5.42
C LEU A 90 1.74 -1.97 5.30
N VAL A 91 2.05 -0.81 4.74
CA VAL A 91 3.42 -0.35 4.52
C VAL A 91 3.72 0.71 5.56
N GLU A 92 4.73 0.49 6.37
CA GLU A 92 5.04 1.42 7.46
C GLU A 92 6.52 1.54 7.73
N ALA A 93 6.89 2.68 8.30
CA ALA A 93 8.26 2.93 8.75
C ALA A 93 8.56 2.06 9.98
N ARG A 94 9.68 1.40 9.95
CA ARG A 94 10.16 0.58 11.06
C ARG A 94 11.11 1.36 11.97
#